data_11cc5c84d7df4005fea7b6ad363293a5
#
_entry.id   11cc5c84d7df4005fea7b6ad363293a5
#
_cell.length_a   1.000
_cell.length_b   1.000
_cell.length_c   1.000
_cell.angle_alpha   90.00
_cell.angle_beta   90.00
_cell.angle_gamma   90.00
#
_symmetry.space_group_name_H-M   'P 1'
#
loop_
_entity.id
_entity.type
_entity.pdbx_description
1 polymer ?
#
loop_
_entity_poly.entity_id
_entity_poly.type
_entity_poly.pdbx_seq_one_letter_code
_entity_poly.pdbx_strand_id
1 'polypeptide(L)'
;MKTLLVFWYGIFKNNPTFRLVLGLCPTLAVTTSLENALGMGLAATFVLVCSNVLVSALRRLMPAAVHIPCYIVIIATFVTAVDLLMQAYLPELSASLGIFIPLIVVNCVILGRAEAFASRNGVIDSFADGLGSGIGFTLALALVAAVREICGAGTLTVWGSLAFKNLNPGPVTLAILPAGGFITLGLLLALINRIGEWNARRHGAPAPLPINLDCRHCTMCPNGK
;
A
#
# COMPACT_ATOMS: atom_id res chain seq x y z
N MET A 1 21.36 12.92 -4.35
CA MET A 1 20.16 13.67 -4.81
C MET A 1 19.13 12.78 -5.52
N LYS A 2 19.51 11.74 -6.28
CA LYS A 2 18.56 10.84 -6.96
C LYS A 2 17.69 10.03 -5.98
N THR A 3 18.28 9.47 -4.94
CA THR A 3 17.58 8.62 -3.94
C THR A 3 16.51 9.37 -3.14
N LEU A 4 16.76 10.62 -2.77
CA LEU A 4 15.77 11.45 -2.07
C LEU A 4 14.57 11.79 -2.97
N LEU A 5 14.83 11.98 -4.25
CA LEU A 5 13.81 12.23 -5.26
C LEU A 5 12.95 11.00 -5.50
N VAL A 6 13.54 9.79 -5.49
CA VAL A 6 12.83 8.50 -5.59
C VAL A 6 11.91 8.31 -4.39
N PHE A 7 12.38 8.63 -3.18
CA PHE A 7 11.59 8.55 -1.95
C PHE A 7 10.34 9.47 -2.00
N TRP A 8 10.51 10.76 -2.31
CA TRP A 8 9.40 11.71 -2.42
C TRP A 8 8.43 11.35 -3.56
N TYR A 9 8.96 10.84 -4.66
CA TYR A 9 8.17 10.40 -5.79
C TYR A 9 7.31 9.17 -5.44
N GLY A 10 7.84 8.27 -4.60
CA GLY A 10 7.13 7.09 -4.10
C GLY A 10 5.92 7.45 -3.22
N ILE A 11 6.06 8.46 -2.36
CA ILE A 11 4.99 8.86 -1.43
C ILE A 11 3.83 9.54 -2.15
N PHE A 12 4.12 10.54 -3.01
CA PHE A 12 3.08 11.41 -3.56
C PHE A 12 2.67 11.07 -4.99
N LYS A 13 3.62 10.77 -5.87
CA LYS A 13 3.37 10.64 -7.30
C LYS A 13 3.13 9.20 -7.75
N ASN A 14 3.71 8.22 -7.05
CA ASN A 14 3.56 6.78 -7.30
C ASN A 14 2.89 6.06 -6.13
N ASN A 15 1.95 6.70 -5.45
CA ASN A 15 1.22 6.00 -4.38
C ASN A 15 0.57 4.73 -4.94
N PRO A 16 0.95 3.54 -4.42
CA PRO A 16 0.52 2.28 -5.03
C PRO A 16 -1.00 2.10 -4.97
N THR A 17 -1.66 2.56 -3.92
CA THR A 17 -3.10 2.36 -3.74
C THR A 17 -3.92 3.36 -4.55
N PHE A 18 -3.57 4.66 -4.52
CA PHE A 18 -4.40 5.69 -5.15
C PHE A 18 -4.07 5.93 -6.63
N ARG A 19 -2.88 5.61 -7.09
CA ARG A 19 -2.49 5.79 -8.50
C ARG A 19 -2.45 4.49 -9.30
N LEU A 20 -1.89 3.44 -8.72
CA LEU A 20 -1.76 2.16 -9.39
C LEU A 20 -2.95 1.22 -9.10
N VAL A 21 -3.80 1.58 -8.14
CA VAL A 21 -4.95 0.77 -7.68
C VAL A 21 -4.50 -0.65 -7.28
N LEU A 22 -3.28 -0.74 -6.71
CA LEU A 22 -2.68 -1.98 -6.23
C LEU A 22 -2.91 -2.13 -4.72
N GLY A 23 -2.94 -3.37 -4.23
CA GLY A 23 -3.12 -3.66 -2.81
C GLY A 23 -4.57 -3.53 -2.33
N LEU A 24 -5.55 -3.71 -3.21
CA LEU A 24 -6.97 -3.65 -2.84
C LEU A 24 -7.38 -4.76 -1.86
N CYS A 25 -6.80 -5.96 -1.99
CA CYS A 25 -7.14 -7.09 -1.13
C CYS A 25 -6.90 -6.79 0.36
N PRO A 26 -5.69 -6.38 0.81
CA PRO A 26 -5.49 -5.98 2.19
C PRO A 26 -6.25 -4.71 2.56
N THR A 27 -6.40 -3.76 1.62
CA THR A 27 -7.16 -2.52 1.86
C THR A 27 -8.62 -2.81 2.21
N LEU A 28 -9.27 -3.76 1.57
CA LEU A 28 -10.65 -4.11 1.87
C LEU A 28 -10.80 -4.96 3.12
N ALA A 29 -9.85 -5.85 3.37
CA ALA A 29 -9.92 -6.83 4.44
C ALA A 29 -9.58 -6.22 5.82
N VAL A 30 -8.57 -5.36 5.90
CA VAL A 30 -7.98 -4.92 7.18
C VAL A 30 -8.46 -3.53 7.62
N THR A 31 -9.02 -2.72 6.72
CA THR A 31 -9.44 -1.34 7.01
C THR A 31 -10.77 -1.23 7.79
N THR A 32 -11.16 -2.26 8.53
CA THR A 32 -12.32 -2.22 9.44
C THR A 32 -11.99 -1.52 10.76
N SER A 33 -10.71 -1.51 11.17
CA SER A 33 -10.20 -0.74 12.30
C SER A 33 -8.89 -0.06 11.95
N LEU A 34 -8.67 1.12 12.49
CA LEU A 34 -7.46 1.92 12.22
C LEU A 34 -6.20 1.25 12.81
N GLU A 35 -6.32 0.61 13.96
CA GLU A 35 -5.24 -0.11 14.63
C GLU A 35 -4.72 -1.27 13.77
N ASN A 36 -5.62 -2.11 13.24
CA ASN A 36 -5.26 -3.20 12.34
C ASN A 36 -4.66 -2.68 11.03
N ALA A 37 -5.18 -1.60 10.48
CA ALA A 37 -4.66 -0.99 9.25
C ALA A 37 -3.24 -0.45 9.44
N LEU A 38 -2.93 0.18 10.57
CA LEU A 38 -1.58 0.64 10.89
C LEU A 38 -0.61 -0.53 11.12
N GLY A 39 -1.01 -1.53 11.91
CA GLY A 39 -0.21 -2.73 12.14
C GLY A 39 0.14 -3.46 10.84
N MET A 40 -0.86 -3.68 9.99
CA MET A 40 -0.68 -4.29 8.67
C MET A 40 0.20 -3.44 7.75
N GLY A 41 0.01 -2.11 7.76
CA GLY A 41 0.80 -1.19 6.96
C GLY A 41 2.29 -1.20 7.34
N LEU A 42 2.59 -1.20 8.64
CA LEU A 42 3.96 -1.29 9.14
C LEU A 42 4.61 -2.64 8.80
N ALA A 43 3.89 -3.75 9.02
CA ALA A 43 4.36 -5.09 8.66
C ALA A 43 4.65 -5.19 7.16
N ALA A 44 3.72 -4.75 6.31
CA ALA A 44 3.89 -4.74 4.86
C ALA A 44 5.06 -3.84 4.42
N THR A 45 5.25 -2.68 5.05
CA THR A 45 6.39 -1.78 4.76
C THR A 45 7.72 -2.45 5.07
N PHE A 46 7.83 -3.10 6.22
CA PHE A 46 9.04 -3.83 6.59
C PHE A 46 9.36 -4.96 5.60
N VAL A 47 8.36 -5.80 5.29
CA VAL A 47 8.51 -6.87 4.30
C VAL A 47 8.90 -6.32 2.93
N LEU A 48 8.25 -5.22 2.48
CA LEU A 48 8.53 -4.58 1.19
C LEU A 48 9.98 -4.09 1.09
N VAL A 49 10.48 -3.45 2.14
CA VAL A 49 11.87 -2.95 2.17
C VAL A 49 12.86 -4.11 2.14
N CYS A 50 12.68 -5.11 3.02
CA CYS A 50 13.57 -6.26 3.08
C CYS A 50 13.56 -7.07 1.79
N SER A 51 12.38 -7.34 1.22
CA SER A 51 12.25 -8.09 -0.03
C SER A 51 12.86 -7.34 -1.21
N ASN A 52 12.63 -6.03 -1.34
CA ASN A 52 13.22 -5.22 -2.42
C ASN A 52 14.75 -5.20 -2.36
N VAL A 53 15.32 -5.07 -1.16
CA VAL A 53 16.78 -5.12 -0.96
C VAL A 53 17.33 -6.48 -1.38
N LEU A 54 16.71 -7.57 -0.92
CA LEU A 54 17.20 -8.92 -1.23
C LEU A 54 17.03 -9.26 -2.72
N VAL A 55 15.88 -8.92 -3.32
CA VAL A 55 15.63 -9.11 -4.76
C VAL A 55 16.65 -8.32 -5.59
N SER A 56 16.95 -7.07 -5.22
CA SER A 56 17.96 -6.26 -5.91
C SER A 56 19.38 -6.84 -5.76
N ALA A 57 19.70 -7.45 -4.62
CA ALA A 57 20.98 -8.11 -4.40
C ALA A 57 21.10 -9.40 -5.24
N LEU A 58 20.03 -10.20 -5.30
CA LEU A 58 19.99 -11.49 -6.02
C LEU A 58 19.68 -11.37 -7.52
N ARG A 59 19.39 -10.18 -8.03
CA ARG A 59 18.95 -9.98 -9.43
C ARG A 59 19.86 -10.58 -10.49
N ARG A 60 21.17 -10.66 -10.22
CA ARG A 60 22.17 -11.23 -11.15
C ARG A 60 22.20 -12.75 -11.15
N LEU A 61 21.65 -13.38 -10.12
CA LEU A 61 21.68 -14.83 -9.96
C LEU A 61 20.39 -15.49 -10.48
N MET A 62 19.30 -14.73 -10.60
CA MET A 62 18.00 -15.27 -10.99
C MET A 62 17.83 -15.29 -12.50
N PRO A 63 17.55 -16.47 -13.12
CA PRO A 63 17.21 -16.58 -14.53
C PRO A 63 15.81 -16.01 -14.79
N ALA A 64 15.62 -15.37 -15.95
CA ALA A 64 14.38 -14.67 -16.32
C ALA A 64 13.10 -15.54 -16.24
N ALA A 65 13.23 -16.85 -16.44
CA ALA A 65 12.09 -17.76 -16.48
C ALA A 65 11.43 -18.04 -15.12
N VAL A 66 12.12 -17.79 -13.98
CA VAL A 66 11.65 -18.17 -12.63
C VAL A 66 11.64 -16.99 -11.64
N HIS A 67 11.58 -15.76 -12.13
CA HIS A 67 11.59 -14.55 -11.27
C HIS A 67 10.43 -14.55 -10.28
N ILE A 68 9.18 -14.73 -10.73
CA ILE A 68 7.98 -14.61 -9.89
C ILE A 68 7.96 -15.66 -8.77
N PRO A 69 8.18 -16.97 -9.02
CA PRO A 69 8.26 -17.95 -7.94
C PRO A 69 9.34 -17.63 -6.89
N CYS A 70 10.51 -17.17 -7.34
CA CYS A 70 11.61 -16.80 -6.43
C CYS A 70 11.24 -15.63 -5.54
N TYR A 71 10.56 -14.61 -6.05
CA TYR A 71 10.10 -13.48 -5.26
C TYR A 71 9.08 -13.90 -4.21
N ILE A 72 8.14 -14.78 -4.56
CA ILE A 72 7.15 -15.30 -3.62
C ILE A 72 7.83 -16.02 -2.46
N VAL A 73 8.85 -16.85 -2.72
CA VAL A 73 9.59 -17.56 -1.66
C VAL A 73 10.33 -16.57 -0.75
N ILE A 74 10.99 -15.57 -1.32
CA ILE A 74 11.69 -14.52 -0.56
C ILE A 74 10.71 -13.75 0.33
N ILE A 75 9.59 -13.32 -0.23
CA ILE A 75 8.57 -12.56 0.49
C ILE A 75 7.96 -13.44 1.60
N ALA A 76 7.65 -14.70 1.31
CA ALA A 76 7.10 -15.64 2.29
C ALA A 76 8.04 -15.84 3.49
N THR A 77 9.35 -15.94 3.25
CA THR A 77 10.34 -16.07 4.33
C THR A 77 10.32 -14.85 5.25
N PHE A 78 10.29 -13.64 4.71
CA PHE A 78 10.19 -12.42 5.52
C PHE A 78 8.86 -12.28 6.24
N VAL A 79 7.75 -12.66 5.59
CA VAL A 79 6.42 -12.63 6.21
C VAL A 79 6.35 -13.60 7.38
N THR A 80 6.91 -14.82 7.26
CA THR A 80 6.97 -15.77 8.36
C THR A 80 7.83 -15.24 9.51
N ALA A 81 8.94 -14.59 9.23
CA ALA A 81 9.77 -13.96 10.27
C ALA A 81 9.00 -12.83 10.99
N VAL A 82 8.26 -12.00 10.27
CA VAL A 82 7.42 -10.94 10.86
C VAL A 82 6.30 -11.53 11.70
N ASP A 83 5.65 -12.61 11.24
CA ASP A 83 4.59 -13.29 11.99
C ASP A 83 5.09 -13.81 13.33
N LEU A 84 6.24 -14.47 13.36
CA LEU A 84 6.87 -14.94 14.58
C LEU A 84 7.24 -13.79 15.52
N LEU A 85 7.75 -12.68 14.98
CA LEU A 85 8.05 -11.49 15.78
C LEU A 85 6.78 -10.87 16.37
N MET A 86 5.71 -10.76 15.61
CA MET A 86 4.43 -10.24 16.09
C MET A 86 3.81 -11.12 17.17
N GLN A 87 3.89 -12.45 17.02
CA GLN A 87 3.43 -13.38 18.05
C GLN A 87 4.22 -13.25 19.36
N ALA A 88 5.50 -12.96 19.28
CA ALA A 88 6.36 -12.80 20.45
C ALA A 88 6.16 -11.49 21.20
N TYR A 89 5.97 -10.38 20.49
CA TYR A 89 5.96 -9.02 21.07
C TYR A 89 4.55 -8.42 21.21
N LEU A 90 3.62 -8.79 20.34
CA LEU A 90 2.28 -8.20 20.26
C LEU A 90 1.22 -9.28 20.04
N PRO A 91 0.97 -10.15 21.04
CA PRO A 91 0.06 -11.29 20.87
C PRO A 91 -1.39 -10.88 20.59
N GLU A 92 -1.87 -9.76 21.13
CA GLU A 92 -3.23 -9.26 20.89
C GLU A 92 -3.42 -8.82 19.43
N LEU A 93 -2.43 -8.09 18.88
CA LEU A 93 -2.44 -7.65 17.50
C LEU A 93 -2.25 -8.83 16.54
N SER A 94 -1.40 -9.80 16.91
CA SER A 94 -1.21 -11.04 16.15
C SER A 94 -2.48 -11.88 16.06
N ALA A 95 -3.27 -11.96 17.12
CA ALA A 95 -4.56 -12.66 17.11
C ALA A 95 -5.56 -12.03 16.14
N SER A 96 -5.56 -10.70 16.04
CA SER A 96 -6.44 -9.96 15.10
C SER A 96 -5.97 -10.02 13.65
N LEU A 97 -4.64 -9.96 13.42
CA LEU A 97 -4.05 -9.91 12.08
C LEU A 97 -3.63 -11.26 11.53
N GLY A 98 -3.59 -12.33 12.36
CA GLY A 98 -3.03 -13.63 11.97
C GLY A 98 -3.61 -14.24 10.70
N ILE A 99 -4.92 -14.02 10.43
CA ILE A 99 -5.58 -14.48 9.19
C ILE A 99 -5.15 -13.62 7.98
N PHE A 100 -4.74 -12.38 8.20
CA PHE A 100 -4.41 -11.43 7.14
C PHE A 100 -2.91 -11.40 6.80
N ILE A 101 -2.04 -11.92 7.67
CA ILE A 101 -0.59 -11.96 7.43
C ILE A 101 -0.23 -12.73 6.14
N PRO A 102 -0.82 -13.90 5.84
CA PRO A 102 -0.58 -14.58 4.56
C PRO A 102 -0.94 -13.74 3.32
N LEU A 103 -1.85 -12.76 3.48
CA LEU A 103 -2.23 -11.85 2.41
C LEU A 103 -1.09 -10.89 2.02
N ILE A 104 -0.10 -10.70 2.88
CA ILE A 104 1.10 -9.92 2.58
C ILE A 104 1.96 -10.61 1.52
N VAL A 105 2.03 -11.95 1.54
CA VAL A 105 2.84 -12.73 0.59
C VAL A 105 2.39 -12.52 -0.85
N VAL A 106 1.07 -12.52 -1.07
CA VAL A 106 0.47 -12.34 -2.41
C VAL A 106 0.09 -10.89 -2.71
N ASN A 107 0.57 -9.95 -1.91
CA ASN A 107 0.26 -8.54 -2.08
C ASN A 107 0.84 -8.00 -3.38
N CYS A 108 -0.05 -7.54 -4.27
CA CYS A 108 0.34 -7.00 -5.57
C CYS A 108 1.21 -5.74 -5.49
N VAL A 109 1.19 -4.99 -4.37
CA VAL A 109 2.12 -3.87 -4.17
C VAL A 109 3.55 -4.39 -4.04
N ILE A 110 3.76 -5.41 -3.20
CA ILE A 110 5.10 -5.95 -2.92
C ILE A 110 5.66 -6.64 -4.16
N LEU A 111 4.88 -7.55 -4.76
CA LEU A 111 5.27 -8.23 -6.00
C LEU A 111 5.49 -7.25 -7.16
N GLY A 112 4.59 -6.28 -7.32
CA GLY A 112 4.68 -5.28 -8.38
C GLY A 112 5.92 -4.39 -8.24
N ARG A 113 6.32 -3.99 -7.03
CA ARG A 113 7.54 -3.19 -6.81
C ARG A 113 8.81 -4.03 -6.93
N ALA A 114 8.78 -5.28 -6.47
CA ALA A 114 9.89 -6.20 -6.63
C ALA A 114 10.23 -6.41 -8.12
N GLU A 115 9.22 -6.66 -8.96
CA GLU A 115 9.41 -6.89 -10.39
C GLU A 115 9.68 -5.58 -11.16
N ALA A 116 8.90 -4.52 -10.93
CA ALA A 116 9.01 -3.30 -11.73
C ALA A 116 10.25 -2.46 -11.39
N PHE A 117 10.69 -2.47 -10.14
CA PHE A 117 11.75 -1.58 -9.67
C PHE A 117 12.99 -2.33 -9.14
N ALA A 118 12.84 -3.24 -8.17
CA ALA A 118 13.96 -3.86 -7.50
C ALA A 118 14.78 -4.76 -8.42
N SER A 119 14.14 -5.45 -9.38
CA SER A 119 14.82 -6.28 -10.36
C SER A 119 15.73 -5.50 -11.31
N ARG A 120 15.48 -4.21 -11.51
CA ARG A 120 16.17 -3.36 -12.49
C ARG A 120 17.16 -2.37 -11.88
N ASN A 121 16.93 -1.95 -10.63
CA ASN A 121 17.69 -0.89 -9.95
C ASN A 121 18.67 -1.45 -8.90
N GLY A 122 19.56 -0.58 -8.42
CA GLY A 122 20.52 -0.92 -7.37
C GLY A 122 19.88 -1.03 -5.99
N VAL A 123 20.61 -1.65 -5.06
CA VAL A 123 20.14 -1.93 -3.69
C VAL A 123 19.72 -0.65 -2.93
N ILE A 124 20.50 0.42 -3.05
CA ILE A 124 20.24 1.69 -2.35
C ILE A 124 18.95 2.36 -2.87
N ASP A 125 18.76 2.36 -4.18
CA ASP A 125 17.55 2.94 -4.80
C ASP A 125 16.32 2.09 -4.50
N SER A 126 16.48 0.75 -4.45
CA SER A 126 15.41 -0.19 -4.08
C SER A 126 15.00 -0.06 -2.62
N PHE A 127 15.94 0.24 -1.72
CA PHE A 127 15.65 0.53 -0.32
C PHE A 127 14.82 1.81 -0.17
N ALA A 128 15.24 2.90 -0.83
CA ALA A 128 14.52 4.17 -0.79
C ALA A 128 13.11 4.08 -1.41
N ASP A 129 12.98 3.33 -2.51
CA ASP A 129 11.71 3.07 -3.14
C ASP A 129 10.77 2.24 -2.27
N GLY A 130 11.30 1.18 -1.63
CA GLY A 130 10.56 0.35 -0.69
C GLY A 130 10.01 1.16 0.49
N LEU A 131 10.82 2.02 1.09
CA LEU A 131 10.37 2.92 2.16
C LEU A 131 9.31 3.91 1.68
N GLY A 132 9.53 4.58 0.54
CA GLY A 132 8.58 5.55 0.00
C GLY A 132 7.23 4.92 -0.34
N SER A 133 7.25 3.80 -1.04
CA SER A 133 6.04 3.06 -1.41
C SER A 133 5.33 2.44 -0.20
N GLY A 134 6.09 1.94 0.79
CA GLY A 134 5.54 1.35 2.02
C GLY A 134 4.83 2.40 2.88
N ILE A 135 5.46 3.56 3.09
CA ILE A 135 4.83 4.68 3.82
C ILE A 135 3.60 5.17 3.06
N GLY A 136 3.67 5.31 1.74
CA GLY A 136 2.53 5.68 0.90
C GLY A 136 1.36 4.70 1.02
N PHE A 137 1.66 3.40 1.07
CA PHE A 137 0.67 2.35 1.27
C PHE A 137 0.04 2.40 2.67
N THR A 138 0.86 2.56 3.72
CA THR A 138 0.38 2.68 5.10
C THR A 138 -0.53 3.89 5.29
N LEU A 139 -0.16 5.04 4.73
CA LEU A 139 -0.99 6.24 4.76
C LEU A 139 -2.33 6.04 4.02
N ALA A 140 -2.31 5.35 2.89
CA ALA A 140 -3.53 5.04 2.16
C ALA A 140 -4.45 4.11 2.96
N LEU A 141 -3.90 3.06 3.58
CA LEU A 141 -4.65 2.16 4.46
C LEU A 141 -5.26 2.92 5.65
N ALA A 142 -4.46 3.76 6.32
CA ALA A 142 -4.91 4.55 7.46
C ALA A 142 -6.04 5.51 7.07
N LEU A 143 -5.94 6.16 5.91
CA LEU A 143 -6.97 7.07 5.42
C LEU A 143 -8.29 6.35 5.12
N VAL A 144 -8.23 5.22 4.43
CA VAL A 144 -9.42 4.40 4.14
C VAL A 144 -10.02 3.85 5.43
N ALA A 145 -9.19 3.35 6.36
CA ALA A 145 -9.64 2.83 7.64
C ALA A 145 -10.31 3.93 8.49
N ALA A 146 -9.72 5.12 8.56
CA ALA A 146 -10.31 6.24 9.30
C ALA A 146 -11.71 6.61 8.78
N VAL A 147 -11.87 6.70 7.46
CA VAL A 147 -13.18 7.00 6.85
C VAL A 147 -14.19 5.88 7.14
N ARG A 148 -13.79 4.63 6.99
CA ARG A 148 -14.67 3.47 7.24
C ARG A 148 -15.06 3.33 8.71
N GLU A 149 -14.14 3.56 9.61
CA GLU A 149 -14.38 3.48 11.06
C GLU A 149 -15.30 4.60 11.53
N ILE A 150 -15.10 5.84 11.04
CA ILE A 150 -15.99 6.96 11.33
C ILE A 150 -17.41 6.71 10.80
N CYS A 151 -17.54 6.23 9.57
CA CYS A 151 -18.84 5.98 8.95
C CYS A 151 -19.53 4.72 9.48
N GLY A 152 -18.77 3.69 9.86
CA GLY A 152 -19.29 2.39 10.28
C GLY A 152 -19.58 2.29 11.78
N ALA A 153 -18.60 2.60 12.61
CA ALA A 153 -18.69 2.44 14.06
C ALA A 153 -18.91 3.77 14.80
N GLY A 154 -18.63 4.93 14.15
CA GLY A 154 -18.64 6.23 14.82
C GLY A 154 -17.57 6.38 15.91
N THR A 155 -16.60 5.49 15.93
CA THR A 155 -15.46 5.48 16.87
C THR A 155 -14.17 5.54 16.08
N LEU A 156 -13.17 6.24 16.59
CA LEU A 156 -11.79 6.21 16.10
C LEU A 156 -10.94 5.51 17.16
N THR A 157 -10.55 4.28 16.91
CA THR A 157 -9.63 3.54 17.77
C THR A 157 -8.20 3.73 17.30
N VAL A 158 -7.53 4.71 17.91
CA VAL A 158 -6.09 4.92 17.75
C VAL A 158 -5.42 4.36 18.99
N TRP A 159 -4.92 3.12 18.94
CA TRP A 159 -4.14 2.47 20.00
C TRP A 159 -4.84 2.39 21.37
N GLY A 160 -5.65 1.36 21.57
CA GLY A 160 -6.07 0.80 22.87
C GLY A 160 -6.92 1.66 23.82
N SER A 161 -6.86 2.98 23.83
CA SER A 161 -7.60 3.81 24.82
C SER A 161 -8.09 5.16 24.32
N LEU A 162 -7.79 5.60 23.13
CA LEU A 162 -8.31 6.84 22.55
C LEU A 162 -9.48 6.54 21.60
N ALA A 163 -10.55 5.98 22.16
CA ALA A 163 -11.82 5.90 21.46
C ALA A 163 -12.52 7.28 21.54
N PHE A 164 -12.43 8.06 20.47
CA PHE A 164 -13.36 9.19 20.29
C PHE A 164 -14.75 8.61 20.01
N LYS A 165 -15.49 8.40 21.09
CA LYS A 165 -16.87 7.94 21.07
C LYS A 165 -17.77 9.16 20.94
N ASN A 166 -18.67 9.15 19.94
CA ASN A 166 -19.76 10.09 19.65
C ASN A 166 -19.58 10.97 18.41
N LEU A 167 -19.66 10.36 17.22
CA LEU A 167 -19.86 11.21 16.03
C LEU A 167 -21.09 10.86 15.18
N ASN A 168 -21.81 9.75 15.44
CA ASN A 168 -23.04 9.45 14.71
C ASN A 168 -24.06 8.61 15.49
N PRO A 169 -25.37 8.92 15.35
CA PRO A 169 -26.45 8.23 16.06
C PRO A 169 -26.88 6.87 15.45
N GLY A 170 -26.19 6.35 14.47
CA GLY A 170 -26.51 5.03 13.89
C GLY A 170 -25.33 4.39 13.16
N PRO A 171 -24.90 3.19 13.55
CA PRO A 171 -23.86 2.44 12.83
C PRO A 171 -24.38 2.03 11.46
N VAL A 172 -23.76 2.57 10.40
CA VAL A 172 -24.05 2.12 9.02
C VAL A 172 -23.26 0.83 8.76
N THR A 173 -23.87 -0.30 9.08
CA THR A 173 -23.25 -1.64 8.90
C THR A 173 -22.75 -1.89 7.48
N LEU A 174 -23.31 -1.21 6.49
CA LEU A 174 -22.87 -1.28 5.10
C LEU A 174 -21.44 -0.77 4.92
N ALA A 175 -20.98 0.20 5.72
CA ALA A 175 -19.64 0.74 5.62
C ALA A 175 -18.56 -0.24 6.13
N ILE A 176 -18.93 -1.16 7.04
CA ILE A 176 -18.04 -2.19 7.57
C ILE A 176 -17.88 -3.34 6.57
N LEU A 177 -18.91 -3.62 5.75
CA LEU A 177 -18.85 -4.65 4.72
C LEU A 177 -17.81 -4.30 3.63
N PRO A 178 -17.28 -5.31 2.91
CA PRO A 178 -16.36 -5.08 1.79
C PRO A 178 -16.92 -4.14 0.71
N ALA A 179 -18.25 -4.18 0.49
CA ALA A 179 -18.94 -3.27 -0.42
C ALA A 179 -18.74 -1.78 -0.03
N GLY A 180 -18.82 -1.46 1.28
CA GLY A 180 -18.53 -0.13 1.79
C GLY A 180 -17.07 0.30 1.55
N GLY A 181 -16.14 -0.67 1.59
CA GLY A 181 -14.73 -0.41 1.25
C GLY A 181 -14.53 0.07 -0.19
N PHE A 182 -15.24 -0.51 -1.15
CA PHE A 182 -15.18 -0.06 -2.55
C PHE A 182 -15.78 1.34 -2.73
N ILE A 183 -16.92 1.61 -2.08
CA ILE A 183 -17.56 2.93 -2.13
C ILE A 183 -16.65 4.00 -1.54
N THR A 184 -16.05 3.75 -0.38
CA THR A 184 -15.12 4.70 0.27
C THR A 184 -13.87 4.93 -0.55
N LEU A 185 -13.31 3.87 -1.14
CA LEU A 185 -12.14 3.99 -2.02
C LEU A 185 -12.47 4.79 -3.28
N GLY A 186 -13.60 4.51 -3.92
CA GLY A 186 -14.06 5.25 -5.10
C GLY A 186 -14.31 6.72 -4.80
N LEU A 187 -14.91 7.04 -3.66
CA LEU A 187 -15.15 8.41 -3.22
C LEU A 187 -13.83 9.16 -2.94
N LEU A 188 -12.90 8.50 -2.26
CA LEU A 188 -11.57 9.07 -2.00
C LEU A 188 -10.78 9.32 -3.29
N LEU A 189 -10.81 8.39 -4.23
CA LEU A 189 -10.18 8.58 -5.55
C LEU A 189 -10.80 9.75 -6.31
N ALA A 190 -12.12 9.86 -6.33
CA ALA A 190 -12.82 10.98 -6.97
C ALA A 190 -12.45 12.31 -6.29
N LEU A 191 -12.37 12.34 -4.96
CA LEU A 191 -11.99 13.54 -4.19
C LEU A 191 -10.55 13.95 -4.48
N ILE A 192 -9.60 13.01 -4.46
CA ILE A 192 -8.18 13.27 -4.75
C ILE A 192 -8.00 13.80 -6.17
N ASN A 193 -8.68 13.20 -7.15
CA ASN A 193 -8.63 13.67 -8.53
C ASN A 193 -9.22 15.09 -8.67
N ARG A 194 -10.34 15.37 -8.03
CA ARG A 194 -10.96 16.69 -8.05
C ARG A 194 -10.10 17.77 -7.40
N ILE A 195 -9.45 17.45 -6.26
CA ILE A 195 -8.50 18.35 -5.61
C ILE A 195 -7.28 18.58 -6.53
N GLY A 196 -6.79 17.53 -7.18
CA GLY A 196 -5.69 17.61 -8.14
C GLY A 196 -6.00 18.50 -9.32
N GLU A 197 -7.18 18.37 -9.92
CA GLU A 197 -7.65 19.23 -11.01
C GLU A 197 -7.81 20.70 -10.58
N TRP A 198 -8.39 20.90 -9.40
CA TRP A 198 -8.58 22.27 -8.87
C TRP A 198 -7.25 22.98 -8.61
N ASN A 199 -6.29 22.24 -8.07
CA ASN A 199 -4.94 22.75 -7.81
C ASN A 199 -4.18 23.04 -9.14
N ALA A 200 -4.32 22.16 -10.13
CA ALA A 200 -3.75 22.34 -11.46
C ALA A 200 -4.32 23.60 -12.16
N ARG A 201 -5.64 23.83 -12.05
CA ARG A 201 -6.30 25.03 -12.59
C ARG A 201 -5.80 26.32 -11.92
N ARG A 202 -5.51 26.26 -10.60
CA ARG A 202 -4.98 27.44 -9.87
C ARG A 202 -3.54 27.79 -10.26
N HIS A 203 -2.73 26.78 -10.59
CA HIS A 203 -1.32 26.95 -10.93
C HIS A 203 -1.06 27.00 -12.45
N GLY A 204 -2.09 27.00 -13.29
CA GLY A 204 -1.95 27.03 -14.75
C GLY A 204 -1.20 25.81 -15.33
N ALA A 205 -1.03 24.75 -14.53
CA ALA A 205 -0.40 23.52 -14.98
C ALA A 205 -1.43 22.66 -15.73
N PRO A 206 -1.01 21.86 -16.74
CA PRO A 206 -1.91 20.93 -17.41
C PRO A 206 -2.51 19.99 -16.36
N ALA A 207 -3.82 19.80 -16.42
CA ALA A 207 -4.55 18.93 -15.50
C ALA A 207 -3.85 17.56 -15.45
N PRO A 208 -3.68 16.96 -14.25
CA PRO A 208 -3.17 15.62 -14.16
C PRO A 208 -4.09 14.73 -15.00
N LEU A 209 -3.52 14.12 -16.03
CA LEU A 209 -4.26 13.23 -16.91
C LEU A 209 -5.00 12.20 -16.07
N PRO A 210 -6.31 11.99 -16.27
CA PRO A 210 -7.00 10.86 -15.67
C PRO A 210 -6.21 9.61 -16.01
N ILE A 211 -6.33 8.56 -15.19
CA ILE A 211 -5.64 7.27 -15.40
C ILE A 211 -5.89 6.84 -16.85
N ASN A 212 -5.04 7.30 -17.76
CA ASN A 212 -5.13 6.92 -19.16
C ASN A 212 -4.50 5.54 -19.25
N LEU A 213 -5.33 4.54 -19.41
CA LEU A 213 -4.98 3.20 -19.87
C LEU A 213 -4.41 3.23 -21.32
N ASP A 214 -4.02 4.41 -21.80
CA ASP A 214 -3.48 4.59 -23.14
C ASP A 214 -2.01 4.16 -23.13
N CYS A 215 -1.73 3.03 -23.74
CA CYS A 215 -0.38 2.45 -23.88
C CYS A 215 0.60 3.36 -24.64
N ARG A 216 0.15 4.46 -25.24
CA ARG A 216 0.99 5.39 -26.03
C ARG A 216 2.01 6.16 -25.18
N HIS A 217 1.76 6.31 -23.88
CA HIS A 217 2.65 7.02 -22.94
C HIS A 217 3.20 6.10 -21.84
N CYS A 218 3.12 4.78 -22.04
CA CYS A 218 3.67 3.82 -21.12
C CYS A 218 5.20 3.75 -21.26
N THR A 219 5.92 4.40 -20.36
CA THR A 219 7.38 4.31 -20.27
C THR A 219 7.90 2.93 -19.85
N MET A 220 6.99 1.97 -19.60
CA MET A 220 7.32 0.59 -19.27
C MET A 220 7.55 -0.30 -20.49
N CYS A 221 7.13 0.11 -21.69
CA CYS A 221 7.38 -0.65 -22.92
C CYS A 221 8.65 -0.14 -23.59
N PRO A 222 9.72 -0.92 -23.70
CA PRO A 222 10.99 -0.48 -24.35
C PRO A 222 10.88 -0.28 -25.86
N ASN A 223 9.75 -0.56 -26.48
CA ASN A 223 9.50 -0.47 -27.92
C ASN A 223 8.21 0.32 -28.24
N GLY A 224 8.03 1.48 -27.64
CA GLY A 224 7.03 2.43 -28.10
C GLY A 224 7.45 3.07 -29.44
N LYS A 225 7.26 2.35 -30.56
CA LYS A 225 7.12 2.91 -31.89
C LYS A 225 5.67 2.90 -32.27
#